data_12855f1701def07ec4535a90ed556451
#
_entry.id   12855f1701def07ec4535a90ed556451
#
_cell.length_a   1.000
_cell.length_b   1.000
_cell.length_c   1.000
_cell.angle_alpha   90.00
_cell.angle_beta   90.00
_cell.angle_gamma   90.00
#
_symmetry.space_group_name_H-M   'P 1'
#
loop_
_entity.id
_entity.type
_entity.pdbx_description
1 polymer ?
#
loop_
_entity_poly.entity_id
_entity_poly.type
_entity_poly.pdbx_seq_one_letter_code
_entity_poly.pdbx_strand_id
1 'polypeptide(L)'
;MIEINNLGKQYANGFVALDNITLSIKKGEILALLGPNGAGKTTLISAICGIVNPTSGTVTVGGFDIIKNYRQTRSLIGLVPQELTTDAFETPWNNLTFSRGLFGLPKNPQKVEEVLKALSLWDKKDDRIMTLSGGMKRRLLIAKALVHEPQVLFLDEPTAGVDVGLRQDMWRMVDNLRNQGVTIVLTTHYIEEAEAIADRIGVISGGKLL
;
A
#
# COMPACT_ATOMS: atom_id res chain seq x y z
N MET A 1 -13.76 3.91 6.53
CA MET A 1 -13.24 3.47 5.21
C MET A 1 -12.94 1.98 5.21
N ILE A 2 -12.23 1.48 6.20
CA ILE A 2 -11.98 0.06 6.41
C ILE A 2 -12.50 -0.34 7.78
N GLU A 3 -13.21 -1.47 7.86
CA GLU A 3 -13.67 -2.05 9.13
C GLU A 3 -13.17 -3.49 9.24
N ILE A 4 -12.51 -3.79 10.33
CA ILE A 4 -11.92 -5.08 10.64
C ILE A 4 -12.52 -5.57 11.96
N ASN A 5 -13.16 -6.72 11.96
CA ASN A 5 -13.81 -7.29 13.14
C ASN A 5 -13.30 -8.69 13.43
N ASN A 6 -12.66 -8.85 14.57
CA ASN A 6 -12.16 -10.13 15.12
C ASN A 6 -11.34 -10.95 14.11
N LEU A 7 -10.51 -10.24 13.30
CA LEU A 7 -9.72 -10.86 12.24
C LEU A 7 -8.66 -11.77 12.80
N GLY A 8 -8.67 -13.03 12.38
CA GLY A 8 -7.67 -14.02 12.71
C GLY A 8 -7.05 -14.65 11.45
N LYS A 9 -5.76 -14.97 11.53
CA LYS A 9 -5.06 -15.73 10.50
C LYS A 9 -4.15 -16.77 11.12
N GLN A 10 -4.46 -18.04 10.86
CA GLN A 10 -3.61 -19.18 11.17
C GLN A 10 -3.18 -19.85 9.86
N TYR A 11 -1.89 -20.15 9.71
CA TYR A 11 -1.35 -20.90 8.58
C TYR A 11 -1.45 -22.42 8.83
N ALA A 12 -1.31 -23.21 7.75
CA ALA A 12 -1.45 -24.68 7.81
C ALA A 12 -0.46 -25.38 8.76
N ASN A 13 0.71 -24.74 9.01
CA ASN A 13 1.70 -25.23 9.98
C ASN A 13 1.36 -24.91 11.45
N GLY A 14 0.17 -24.36 11.72
CA GLY A 14 -0.28 -23.98 13.07
C GLY A 14 0.17 -22.58 13.52
N PHE A 15 1.00 -21.88 12.77
CA PHE A 15 1.44 -20.51 13.12
C PHE A 15 0.27 -19.53 13.07
N VAL A 16 0.02 -18.85 14.19
CA VAL A 16 -1.00 -17.78 14.31
C VAL A 16 -0.32 -16.45 14.00
N ALA A 17 -0.62 -15.89 12.83
CA ALA A 17 -0.06 -14.63 12.37
C ALA A 17 -0.90 -13.41 12.78
N LEU A 18 -2.22 -13.58 12.92
CA LEU A 18 -3.15 -12.57 13.43
C LEU A 18 -4.10 -13.23 14.43
N ASP A 19 -4.29 -12.58 15.57
CA ASP A 19 -5.14 -13.05 16.65
C ASP A 19 -6.13 -11.96 17.08
N ASN A 20 -7.37 -12.09 16.65
CA ASN A 20 -8.50 -11.26 17.04
C ASN A 20 -8.29 -9.75 16.82
N ILE A 21 -7.79 -9.35 15.65
CA ILE A 21 -7.60 -7.94 15.31
C ILE A 21 -8.95 -7.27 15.06
N THR A 22 -9.22 -6.20 15.79
CA THR A 22 -10.37 -5.32 15.57
C THR A 22 -9.87 -3.89 15.40
N LEU A 23 -10.18 -3.27 14.25
CA LEU A 23 -9.65 -1.96 13.89
C LEU A 23 -10.57 -1.29 12.87
N SER A 24 -10.86 -0.01 13.06
CA SER A 24 -11.50 0.83 12.05
C SER A 24 -10.54 1.89 11.52
N ILE A 25 -10.59 2.16 10.21
CA ILE A 25 -9.75 3.15 9.54
C ILE A 25 -10.67 4.15 8.85
N LYS A 26 -10.53 5.42 9.19
CA LYS A 26 -11.37 6.50 8.65
C LYS A 26 -10.95 6.88 7.23
N LYS A 27 -11.85 7.47 6.48
CA LYS A 27 -11.53 8.00 5.15
C LYS A 27 -10.60 9.20 5.27
N GLY A 28 -9.51 9.21 4.47
CA GLY A 28 -8.56 10.31 4.40
C GLY A 28 -7.58 10.38 5.58
N GLU A 29 -7.56 9.37 6.51
CA GLU A 29 -6.52 9.32 7.54
C GLU A 29 -5.27 8.59 7.08
N ILE A 30 -4.15 8.90 7.69
CA ILE A 30 -2.92 8.12 7.65
C ILE A 30 -2.84 7.28 8.93
N LEU A 31 -2.95 5.97 8.80
CA LEU A 31 -2.71 5.02 9.89
C LEU A 31 -1.33 4.39 9.72
N ALA A 32 -0.46 4.52 10.71
CA ALA A 32 0.78 3.77 10.78
C ALA A 32 0.60 2.51 11.64
N LEU A 33 1.00 1.37 11.11
CA LEU A 33 1.09 0.10 11.83
C LEU A 33 2.53 -0.12 12.26
N LEU A 34 2.79 0.06 13.54
CA LEU A 34 4.11 -0.07 14.16
C LEU A 34 4.28 -1.45 14.78
N GLY A 35 5.45 -2.04 14.62
CA GLY A 35 5.80 -3.30 15.29
C GLY A 35 7.04 -3.95 14.70
N PRO A 36 7.66 -4.90 15.41
CA PRO A 36 8.86 -5.59 14.95
C PRO A 36 8.57 -6.47 13.72
N ASN A 37 9.65 -6.94 13.09
CA ASN A 37 9.53 -7.92 12.01
C ASN A 37 8.86 -9.20 12.54
N GLY A 38 7.96 -9.78 11.75
CA GLY A 38 7.19 -10.94 12.16
C GLY A 38 5.99 -10.65 13.09
N ALA A 39 5.72 -9.39 13.44
CA ALA A 39 4.58 -9.02 14.30
C ALA A 39 3.19 -9.26 13.68
N GLY A 40 3.11 -9.46 12.36
CA GLY A 40 1.85 -9.66 11.63
C GLY A 40 1.44 -8.50 10.71
N LYS A 41 2.23 -7.41 10.63
CA LYS A 41 1.92 -6.22 9.82
C LYS A 41 1.62 -6.54 8.35
N THR A 42 2.56 -7.19 7.66
CA THR A 42 2.40 -7.60 6.25
C THR A 42 1.26 -8.60 6.07
N THR A 43 1.03 -9.49 7.04
CA THR A 43 -0.10 -10.43 7.00
C THR A 43 -1.44 -9.70 7.11
N LEU A 44 -1.52 -8.67 7.96
CA LEU A 44 -2.73 -7.85 8.10
C LEU A 44 -3.02 -7.10 6.79
N ILE A 45 -2.02 -6.42 6.19
CA ILE A 45 -2.17 -5.78 4.88
C ILE A 45 -2.58 -6.80 3.82
N SER A 46 -1.92 -7.95 3.75
CA SER A 46 -2.21 -8.99 2.77
C SER A 46 -3.63 -9.55 2.90
N ALA A 47 -4.14 -9.66 4.14
CA ALA A 47 -5.53 -10.07 4.38
C ALA A 47 -6.52 -9.00 3.90
N ILE A 48 -6.31 -7.72 4.22
CA ILE A 48 -7.17 -6.62 3.78
C ILE A 48 -7.17 -6.50 2.25
N CYS A 49 -6.01 -6.65 1.61
CA CYS A 49 -5.86 -6.59 0.15
C CYS A 49 -6.39 -7.84 -0.57
N GLY A 50 -6.86 -8.87 0.17
CA GLY A 50 -7.38 -10.11 -0.40
C GLY A 50 -6.31 -10.99 -1.07
N ILE A 51 -5.04 -10.86 -0.66
CA ILE A 51 -3.93 -11.75 -1.08
C ILE A 51 -3.93 -13.01 -0.24
N VAL A 52 -4.22 -12.86 1.07
CA VAL A 52 -4.29 -13.95 2.03
C VAL A 52 -5.71 -14.03 2.59
N ASN A 53 -6.36 -15.19 2.51
CA ASN A 53 -7.67 -15.37 3.10
C ASN A 53 -7.56 -15.43 4.64
N PRO A 54 -8.38 -14.68 5.38
CA PRO A 54 -8.47 -14.81 6.82
C PRO A 54 -8.99 -16.19 7.22
N THR A 55 -8.64 -16.62 8.44
CA THR A 55 -9.15 -17.87 9.04
C THR A 55 -10.45 -17.59 9.80
N SER A 56 -10.59 -16.40 10.39
CA SER A 56 -11.78 -15.95 11.12
C SER A 56 -11.94 -14.44 11.00
N GLY A 57 -13.11 -13.96 11.40
CA GLY A 57 -13.46 -12.54 11.38
C GLY A 57 -13.88 -12.03 9.99
N THR A 58 -14.09 -10.72 9.90
CA THR A 58 -14.53 -10.05 8.67
C THR A 58 -13.76 -8.77 8.43
N VAL A 59 -13.59 -8.43 7.16
CA VAL A 59 -13.02 -7.15 6.74
C VAL A 59 -13.90 -6.55 5.65
N THR A 60 -14.19 -5.26 5.75
CA THR A 60 -14.83 -4.50 4.69
C THR A 60 -13.99 -3.30 4.28
N VAL A 61 -13.99 -2.98 2.99
CA VAL A 61 -13.33 -1.79 2.42
C VAL A 61 -14.35 -1.02 1.59
N GLY A 62 -14.59 0.23 1.93
CA GLY A 62 -15.64 1.03 1.28
C GLY A 62 -17.04 0.43 1.44
N GLY A 63 -17.28 -0.32 2.52
CA GLY A 63 -18.53 -1.04 2.76
C GLY A 63 -18.65 -2.39 2.06
N PHE A 64 -17.68 -2.80 1.25
CA PHE A 64 -17.65 -4.08 0.54
C PHE A 64 -16.83 -5.12 1.30
N ASP A 65 -17.36 -6.33 1.44
CA ASP A 65 -16.66 -7.47 2.04
C ASP A 65 -15.51 -7.96 1.13
N ILE A 66 -14.31 -8.16 1.69
CA ILE A 66 -13.11 -8.51 0.92
C ILE A 66 -13.17 -9.88 0.24
N ILE A 67 -14.03 -10.79 0.72
CA ILE A 67 -14.19 -12.12 0.15
C ILE A 67 -15.35 -12.13 -0.85
N LYS A 68 -16.52 -11.66 -0.44
CA LYS A 68 -17.74 -11.71 -1.27
C LYS A 68 -17.69 -10.71 -2.43
N ASN A 69 -17.11 -9.54 -2.19
CA ASN A 69 -17.04 -8.42 -3.13
C ASN A 69 -15.59 -8.11 -3.54
N TYR A 70 -14.75 -9.13 -3.70
CA TYR A 70 -13.30 -8.98 -3.90
C TYR A 70 -12.91 -8.08 -5.09
N ARG A 71 -13.72 -8.06 -6.16
CA ARG A 71 -13.45 -7.18 -7.32
C ARG A 71 -13.61 -5.71 -6.96
N GLN A 72 -14.70 -5.37 -6.24
CA GLN A 72 -14.98 -4.01 -5.77
C GLN A 72 -13.90 -3.56 -4.77
N THR A 73 -13.57 -4.39 -3.79
CA THR A 73 -12.55 -4.04 -2.80
C THR A 73 -11.19 -3.83 -3.42
N ARG A 74 -10.76 -4.71 -4.34
CA ARG A 74 -9.46 -4.57 -5.03
C ARG A 74 -9.40 -3.33 -5.92
N SER A 75 -10.49 -2.91 -6.54
CA SER A 75 -10.51 -1.66 -7.32
C SER A 75 -10.34 -0.41 -6.45
N LEU A 76 -10.68 -0.49 -5.16
CA LEU A 76 -10.51 0.60 -4.20
C LEU A 76 -9.10 0.65 -3.56
N ILE A 77 -8.30 -0.39 -3.74
CA ILE A 77 -7.02 -0.58 -3.03
C ILE A 77 -5.84 -0.47 -3.99
N GLY A 78 -4.86 0.37 -3.64
CA GLY A 78 -3.50 0.31 -4.15
C GLY A 78 -2.57 -0.32 -3.12
N LEU A 79 -1.67 -1.20 -3.56
CA LEU A 79 -0.68 -1.83 -2.69
C LEU A 79 0.73 -1.63 -3.23
N VAL A 80 1.60 -1.12 -2.38
CA VAL A 80 3.04 -1.03 -2.60
C VAL A 80 3.73 -2.01 -1.66
N PRO A 81 4.24 -3.14 -2.16
CA PRO A 81 4.92 -4.13 -1.34
C PRO A 81 6.30 -3.64 -0.89
N GLN A 82 6.86 -4.29 0.11
CA GLN A 82 8.20 -4.01 0.62
C GLN A 82 9.26 -4.27 -0.47
N GLU A 83 9.14 -5.38 -1.21
CA GLU A 83 10.08 -5.74 -2.27
C GLU A 83 9.87 -4.94 -3.55
N LEU A 84 10.98 -4.57 -4.22
CA LEU A 84 10.98 -3.85 -5.49
C LEU A 84 10.77 -4.82 -6.67
N THR A 85 9.54 -5.30 -6.82
CA THR A 85 9.17 -6.19 -7.93
C THR A 85 8.66 -5.38 -9.12
N THR A 86 9.53 -5.17 -10.12
CA THR A 86 9.17 -4.48 -11.38
C THR A 86 9.71 -5.24 -12.57
N ASP A 87 9.04 -5.16 -13.71
CA ASP A 87 9.58 -5.69 -14.96
C ASP A 87 10.75 -4.80 -15.42
N ALA A 88 11.96 -5.37 -15.38
CA ALA A 88 13.20 -4.65 -15.62
C ALA A 88 13.32 -4.08 -17.05
N PHE A 89 12.71 -4.73 -18.04
CA PHE A 89 12.84 -4.39 -19.47
C PHE A 89 11.77 -3.44 -19.99
N GLU A 90 10.68 -3.26 -19.22
CA GLU A 90 9.62 -2.33 -19.55
C GLU A 90 10.00 -0.87 -19.23
N THR A 91 9.17 0.06 -19.70
CA THR A 91 9.26 1.49 -19.37
C THR A 91 8.23 1.87 -18.31
N PRO A 92 8.44 2.95 -17.52
CA PRO A 92 7.44 3.48 -16.61
C PRO A 92 6.08 3.72 -17.28
N TRP A 93 6.07 4.28 -18.48
CA TRP A 93 4.85 4.53 -19.25
C TRP A 93 4.08 3.26 -19.55
N ASN A 94 4.73 2.25 -20.11
CA ASN A 94 4.10 0.98 -20.44
C ASN A 94 3.63 0.25 -19.19
N ASN A 95 4.44 0.26 -18.13
CA ASN A 95 4.14 -0.39 -16.86
C ASN A 95 2.84 0.18 -16.24
N LEU A 96 2.68 1.52 -16.20
CA LEU A 96 1.47 2.16 -15.68
C LEU A 96 0.26 1.90 -16.60
N THR A 97 0.44 2.01 -17.91
CA THR A 97 -0.63 1.74 -18.88
C THR A 97 -1.15 0.32 -18.76
N PHE A 98 -0.25 -0.66 -18.64
CA PHE A 98 -0.59 -2.06 -18.41
C PHE A 98 -1.29 -2.27 -17.07
N SER A 99 -0.76 -1.69 -15.99
CA SER A 99 -1.37 -1.79 -14.66
C SER A 99 -2.80 -1.28 -14.62
N ARG A 100 -3.09 -0.14 -15.27
CA ARG A 100 -4.45 0.38 -15.38
C ARG A 100 -5.38 -0.61 -16.09
N GLY A 101 -4.89 -1.26 -17.15
CA GLY A 101 -5.63 -2.28 -17.90
C GLY A 101 -5.98 -3.53 -17.07
N LEU A 102 -5.10 -3.93 -16.13
CA LEU A 102 -5.38 -5.06 -15.22
C LEU A 102 -6.59 -4.83 -14.31
N PHE A 103 -6.91 -3.56 -14.01
CA PHE A 103 -8.13 -3.18 -13.28
C PHE A 103 -9.37 -3.02 -14.17
N GLY A 104 -9.28 -3.38 -15.46
CA GLY A 104 -10.37 -3.26 -16.41
C GLY A 104 -10.69 -1.82 -16.83
N LEU A 105 -9.80 -0.87 -16.54
CA LEU A 105 -10.00 0.53 -16.88
C LEU A 105 -9.52 0.83 -18.31
N PRO A 106 -10.21 1.74 -19.03
CA PRO A 106 -9.79 2.13 -20.37
C PRO A 106 -8.44 2.84 -20.33
N LYS A 107 -7.72 2.85 -21.47
CA LYS A 107 -6.51 3.63 -21.64
C LYS A 107 -6.79 5.11 -21.33
N ASN A 108 -5.96 5.70 -20.50
CA ASN A 108 -6.03 7.12 -20.14
C ASN A 108 -4.61 7.70 -20.07
N PRO A 109 -4.06 8.15 -21.21
CA PRO A 109 -2.71 8.72 -21.28
C PRO A 109 -2.53 9.94 -20.35
N GLN A 110 -3.57 10.76 -20.20
CA GLN A 110 -3.53 11.95 -19.34
C GLN A 110 -3.33 11.55 -17.87
N LYS A 111 -4.02 10.48 -17.41
CA LYS A 111 -3.85 10.00 -16.04
C LYS A 111 -2.47 9.38 -15.81
N VAL A 112 -1.93 8.66 -16.78
CA VAL A 112 -0.55 8.14 -16.69
C VAL A 112 0.46 9.28 -16.62
N GLU A 113 0.30 10.30 -17.45
CA GLU A 113 1.14 11.51 -17.41
C GLU A 113 1.06 12.23 -16.05
N GLU A 114 -0.16 12.47 -15.55
CA GLU A 114 -0.41 13.08 -14.24
C GLU A 114 0.33 12.35 -13.12
N VAL A 115 0.16 11.02 -13.05
CA VAL A 115 0.79 10.21 -12.00
C VAL A 115 2.31 10.21 -12.14
N LEU A 116 2.86 10.09 -13.33
CA LEU A 116 4.31 10.13 -13.55
C LEU A 116 4.90 11.50 -13.18
N LYS A 117 4.21 12.60 -13.49
CA LYS A 117 4.62 13.96 -13.09
C LYS A 117 4.56 14.14 -11.57
N ALA A 118 3.47 13.73 -10.94
CA ALA A 118 3.30 13.82 -9.48
C ALA A 118 4.40 13.09 -8.70
N LEU A 119 4.96 12.02 -9.28
CA LEU A 119 6.02 11.22 -8.68
C LEU A 119 7.43 11.53 -9.22
N SER A 120 7.59 12.64 -9.99
CA SER A 120 8.86 13.07 -10.59
C SER A 120 9.54 11.96 -11.43
N LEU A 121 8.74 11.24 -12.21
CA LEU A 121 9.19 10.19 -13.13
C LEU A 121 8.92 10.51 -14.60
N TRP A 122 8.35 11.68 -14.90
CA TRP A 122 7.97 12.05 -16.26
C TRP A 122 9.14 12.03 -17.24
N ASP A 123 10.29 12.61 -16.86
CA ASP A 123 11.49 12.66 -17.69
C ASP A 123 12.13 11.28 -17.93
N LYS A 124 11.66 10.27 -17.19
CA LYS A 124 12.12 8.88 -17.26
C LYS A 124 11.05 7.94 -17.81
N LYS A 125 9.95 8.46 -18.35
CA LYS A 125 8.79 7.67 -18.78
C LYS A 125 9.10 6.61 -19.85
N ASP A 126 10.09 6.88 -20.70
CA ASP A 126 10.53 6.02 -21.81
C ASP A 126 11.84 5.25 -21.52
N ASP A 127 12.51 5.53 -20.39
CA ASP A 127 13.72 4.81 -19.98
C ASP A 127 13.36 3.38 -19.53
N ARG A 128 14.29 2.42 -19.65
CA ARG A 128 14.08 1.09 -19.12
C ARG A 128 14.10 1.11 -17.59
N ILE A 129 13.16 0.42 -16.95
CA ILE A 129 13.04 0.37 -15.48
C ILE A 129 14.33 -0.12 -14.82
N MET A 130 15.08 -1.03 -15.47
CA MET A 130 16.37 -1.51 -14.95
C MET A 130 17.39 -0.37 -14.72
N THR A 131 17.33 0.72 -15.49
CA THR A 131 18.26 1.87 -15.39
C THR A 131 17.87 2.87 -14.31
N LEU A 132 16.70 2.75 -13.72
CA LEU A 132 16.22 3.63 -12.66
C LEU A 132 16.97 3.37 -11.35
N SER A 133 17.21 4.43 -10.57
CA SER A 133 17.71 4.30 -9.20
C SER A 133 16.70 3.56 -8.29
N GLY A 134 17.16 3.06 -7.14
CA GLY A 134 16.29 2.41 -6.17
C GLY A 134 15.11 3.30 -5.72
N GLY A 135 15.36 4.58 -5.46
CA GLY A 135 14.33 5.55 -5.12
C GLY A 135 13.33 5.81 -6.26
N MET A 136 13.80 5.84 -7.52
CA MET A 136 12.92 5.95 -8.69
C MET A 136 12.06 4.70 -8.87
N LYS A 137 12.62 3.51 -8.66
CA LYS A 137 11.86 2.25 -8.69
C LYS A 137 10.79 2.21 -7.60
N ARG A 138 11.09 2.71 -6.40
CA ARG A 138 10.10 2.82 -5.32
C ARG A 138 8.97 3.77 -5.70
N ARG A 139 9.29 4.95 -6.25
CA ARG A 139 8.28 5.89 -6.76
C ARG A 139 7.44 5.29 -7.90
N LEU A 140 8.04 4.46 -8.76
CA LEU A 140 7.32 3.75 -9.81
C LEU A 140 6.32 2.74 -9.26
N LEU A 141 6.66 1.99 -8.20
CA LEU A 141 5.71 1.09 -7.53
C LEU A 141 4.50 1.85 -6.95
N ILE A 142 4.75 3.03 -6.38
CA ILE A 142 3.66 3.90 -5.90
C ILE A 142 2.82 4.40 -7.08
N ALA A 143 3.46 4.83 -8.17
CA ALA A 143 2.76 5.23 -9.40
C ALA A 143 1.85 4.11 -9.92
N LYS A 144 2.38 2.88 -9.95
CA LYS A 144 1.65 1.69 -10.35
C LYS A 144 0.43 1.42 -9.44
N ALA A 145 0.57 1.64 -8.14
CA ALA A 145 -0.51 1.48 -7.18
C ALA A 145 -1.55 2.60 -7.23
N LEU A 146 -1.24 3.76 -7.82
CA LEU A 146 -2.13 4.92 -7.92
C LEU A 146 -2.84 5.06 -9.28
N VAL A 147 -2.31 4.44 -10.34
CA VAL A 147 -2.79 4.70 -11.72
C VAL A 147 -4.23 4.27 -11.96
N HIS A 148 -4.78 3.37 -11.13
CA HIS A 148 -6.18 2.96 -11.18
C HIS A 148 -7.09 3.77 -10.23
N GLU A 149 -6.55 4.84 -9.62
CA GLU A 149 -7.28 5.81 -8.79
C GLU A 149 -7.91 5.19 -7.52
N PRO A 150 -7.11 4.49 -6.69
CA PRO A 150 -7.60 3.84 -5.48
C PRO A 150 -8.04 4.87 -4.43
N GLN A 151 -8.95 4.47 -3.55
CA GLN A 151 -9.34 5.26 -2.37
C GLN A 151 -8.49 4.98 -1.13
N VAL A 152 -7.80 3.84 -1.13
CA VAL A 152 -6.90 3.41 -0.06
C VAL A 152 -5.56 2.98 -0.65
N LEU A 153 -4.48 3.49 -0.09
CA LEU A 153 -3.11 3.10 -0.46
C LEU A 153 -2.44 2.40 0.72
N PHE A 154 -2.00 1.17 0.51
CA PHE A 154 -1.17 0.42 1.45
C PHE A 154 0.30 0.54 1.06
N LEU A 155 1.15 0.90 2.03
CA LEU A 155 2.60 1.03 1.88
C LEU A 155 3.28 0.09 2.88
N ASP A 156 3.82 -1.02 2.42
CA ASP A 156 4.49 -1.98 3.30
C ASP A 156 5.99 -1.63 3.41
N GLU A 157 6.40 -1.12 4.56
CA GLU A 157 7.75 -0.63 4.88
C GLU A 157 8.35 0.28 3.77
N PRO A 158 7.68 1.39 3.43
CA PRO A 158 8.01 2.17 2.23
C PRO A 158 9.40 2.80 2.25
N THR A 159 10.02 2.95 3.42
CA THR A 159 11.33 3.58 3.62
C THR A 159 12.43 2.59 3.98
N ALA A 160 12.14 1.28 3.96
CA ALA A 160 13.14 0.27 4.25
C ALA A 160 14.32 0.35 3.25
N GLY A 161 15.54 0.51 3.76
CA GLY A 161 16.76 0.61 2.94
C GLY A 161 16.91 1.91 2.14
N VAL A 162 16.15 2.95 2.47
CA VAL A 162 16.18 4.26 1.78
C VAL A 162 16.97 5.26 2.62
N ASP A 163 17.79 6.08 1.97
CA ASP A 163 18.54 7.16 2.64
C ASP A 163 17.62 8.28 3.18
N VAL A 164 18.16 9.12 4.06
CA VAL A 164 17.39 10.14 4.79
C VAL A 164 16.72 11.16 3.87
N GLY A 165 17.40 11.58 2.79
CA GLY A 165 16.85 12.57 1.85
C GLY A 165 15.68 12.02 1.05
N LEU A 166 15.82 10.82 0.50
CA LEU A 166 14.75 10.13 -0.22
C LEU A 166 13.56 9.79 0.68
N ARG A 167 13.81 9.54 1.98
CA ARG A 167 12.76 9.30 2.97
C ARG A 167 11.87 10.54 3.16
N GLN A 168 12.49 11.73 3.29
CA GLN A 168 11.73 12.99 3.42
C GLN A 168 10.89 13.30 2.18
N ASP A 169 11.43 13.02 0.98
CA ASP A 169 10.70 13.20 -0.28
C ASP A 169 9.48 12.27 -0.34
N MET A 170 9.62 11.04 0.13
CA MET A 170 8.53 10.08 0.21
C MET A 170 7.43 10.54 1.16
N TRP A 171 7.78 11.05 2.33
CA TRP A 171 6.79 11.54 3.30
C TRP A 171 6.04 12.76 2.79
N ARG A 172 6.71 13.69 2.11
CA ARG A 172 6.04 14.81 1.42
C ARG A 172 5.04 14.32 0.37
N MET A 173 5.40 13.29 -0.38
CA MET A 173 4.49 12.70 -1.38
C MET A 173 3.28 12.02 -0.70
N VAL A 174 3.48 11.28 0.39
CA VAL A 174 2.40 10.63 1.14
C VAL A 174 1.43 11.68 1.69
N ASP A 175 1.93 12.78 2.25
CA ASP A 175 1.10 13.89 2.74
C ASP A 175 0.30 14.56 1.62
N ASN A 176 0.91 14.76 0.45
CA ASN A 176 0.19 15.27 -0.73
C ASN A 176 -0.96 14.34 -1.16
N LEU A 177 -0.76 13.02 -1.14
CA LEU A 177 -1.82 12.05 -1.47
C LEU A 177 -2.95 12.08 -0.44
N ARG A 178 -2.63 12.20 0.86
CA ARG A 178 -3.62 12.39 1.91
C ARG A 178 -4.45 13.65 1.66
N ASN A 179 -3.80 14.78 1.33
CA ASN A 179 -4.47 16.05 1.05
C ASN A 179 -5.41 15.97 -0.19
N GLN A 180 -5.17 15.01 -1.09
CA GLN A 180 -6.08 14.66 -2.19
C GLN A 180 -7.21 13.72 -1.77
N GLY A 181 -7.31 13.35 -0.50
CA GLY A 181 -8.37 12.52 0.08
C GLY A 181 -8.11 11.02 0.03
N VAL A 182 -6.91 10.57 -0.31
CA VAL A 182 -6.52 9.17 -0.27
C VAL A 182 -6.33 8.73 1.18
N THR A 183 -6.94 7.62 1.57
CA THR A 183 -6.69 6.96 2.86
C THR A 183 -5.39 6.19 2.77
N ILE A 184 -4.49 6.31 3.74
CA ILE A 184 -3.18 5.68 3.69
C ILE A 184 -2.97 4.78 4.91
N VAL A 185 -2.52 3.56 4.66
CA VAL A 185 -2.09 2.63 5.70
C VAL A 185 -0.65 2.25 5.42
N LEU A 186 0.24 2.59 6.31
CA LEU A 186 1.64 2.24 6.17
C LEU A 186 2.14 1.35 7.31
N THR A 187 3.10 0.51 7.03
CA THR A 187 3.82 -0.24 8.06
C THR A 187 5.21 0.34 8.22
N THR A 188 5.69 0.36 9.45
CA THR A 188 7.07 0.71 9.79
C THR A 188 7.48 0.03 11.09
N HIS A 189 8.78 -0.09 11.31
CA HIS A 189 9.35 -0.47 12.59
C HIS A 189 10.09 0.71 13.27
N TYR A 190 10.05 1.91 12.66
CA TYR A 190 10.61 3.15 13.18
C TYR A 190 9.52 4.02 13.80
N ILE A 191 9.63 4.30 15.11
CA ILE A 191 8.67 5.12 15.86
C ILE A 191 8.64 6.55 15.29
N GLU A 192 9.82 7.13 15.04
CA GLU A 192 9.98 8.50 14.54
C GLU A 192 9.26 8.72 13.19
N GLU A 193 9.22 7.71 12.33
CA GLU A 193 8.49 7.79 11.05
C GLU A 193 6.98 7.80 11.28
N ALA A 194 6.49 6.92 12.16
CA ALA A 194 5.08 6.85 12.49
C ALA A 194 4.59 8.18 13.12
N GLU A 195 5.35 8.73 14.07
CA GLU A 195 5.02 10.00 14.73
C GLU A 195 5.05 11.20 13.78
N ALA A 196 5.98 11.18 12.79
CA ALA A 196 6.14 12.31 11.88
C ALA A 196 4.99 12.46 10.87
N ILE A 197 4.29 11.37 10.52
CA ILE A 197 3.36 11.40 9.38
C ILE A 197 1.96 10.89 9.70
N ALA A 198 1.78 10.02 10.70
CA ALA A 198 0.50 9.36 10.94
C ALA A 198 -0.44 10.23 11.78
N ASP A 199 -1.72 10.22 11.42
CA ASP A 199 -2.79 10.77 12.27
C ASP A 199 -3.06 9.83 13.46
N ARG A 200 -2.79 8.52 13.28
CA ARG A 200 -3.00 7.48 14.28
C ARG A 200 -1.99 6.36 14.12
N ILE A 201 -1.53 5.82 15.24
CA ILE A 201 -0.58 4.70 15.28
C ILE A 201 -1.28 3.50 15.91
N GLY A 202 -1.23 2.36 15.23
CA GLY A 202 -1.61 1.06 15.75
C GLY A 202 -0.36 0.22 16.02
N VAL A 203 -0.17 -0.24 17.24
CA VAL A 203 0.96 -1.09 17.60
C VAL A 203 0.56 -2.56 17.44
N ILE A 204 1.32 -3.32 16.63
CA ILE A 204 1.11 -4.76 16.45
C ILE A 204 2.27 -5.52 17.08
N SER A 205 1.94 -6.51 17.92
CA SER A 205 2.89 -7.42 18.53
C SER A 205 2.31 -8.82 18.66
N GLY A 206 3.05 -9.84 18.21
CA GLY A 206 2.59 -11.24 18.28
C GLY A 206 1.22 -11.50 17.66
N GLY A 207 0.91 -10.82 16.56
CA GLY A 207 -0.36 -10.94 15.85
C GLY A 207 -1.54 -10.20 16.50
N LYS A 208 -1.32 -9.41 17.55
CA LYS A 208 -2.36 -8.64 18.26
C LYS A 208 -2.15 -7.15 18.08
N LEU A 209 -3.24 -6.41 18.02
CA LEU A 209 -3.25 -4.96 18.10
C LEU A 209 -3.33 -4.56 19.58
N LEU A 210 -2.43 -3.68 20.01
CA LEU A 210 -2.31 -3.18 21.38
C LEU A 210 -2.98 -1.83 21.53
#